data_29ba77e61c97f7d798cdd0fbae52d596
#
_entry.id   29ba77e61c97f7d798cdd0fbae52d596
#
_cell.length_a   1.000
_cell.length_b   1.000
_cell.length_c   1.000
_cell.angle_alpha   90.00
_cell.angle_beta   90.00
_cell.angle_gamma   90.00
#
_symmetry.space_group_name_H-M   'P 1'
#
loop_
_entity.id
_entity.type
_entity.pdbx_description
1 polymer ?
#
loop_
_entity_poly.entity_id
_entity_poly.type
_entity_poly.pdbx_seq_one_letter_code
_entity_poly.pdbx_strand_id
1 'polypeptide(L)'
;QTSVLDAFDHQNVPFDRIVELSGIGRERDRSPLVQTLFVLQNTPTERFSLPGLEVEVMPQPRQESKFDMAVFVNESDTGLSVEWVYATALYRRETIEHLTGAWQSLLAQIVEAPNMPVEEFRLPLMEKHAMQNKLSKGSKLNKLGSLKSQPGARPSTNSDSPIRTALLDEKRVFPLVIEAADADLDAVAWATSQRDFIEQNLRKHAGILFRNFGLTTPQEFEAFAEAIQPGLYGNYGDLPKKEGGRNTYRSTPYPERQMILYHNESSHLERWPRKQLFFCEFPSPVGGATPIVDCREMLRQLPADVVEEFERKGLLYVRTFTRNLDVSWRDFFKTDSKEEVEARLKEGGIEWQWLGDDELQTRTRCPAVVTHPVTGDRVFFNQVQLHHVSCLEPDVKEDLLGMVGQERLPRNVYFGDGSVISDEMMKVVGDAYEACAVRFDWRRGDVVMVDNMLAAHARDPYEGPRKIVVAMGDIYERSALEEAQGASADAELVGQ
;
A
#
# COMPACT_ATOMS: atom_id res chain seq x y z
N GLN A 1 -23.44 -0.88 -34.50
CA GLN A 1 -22.67 -0.98 -35.75
C GLN A 1 -21.90 0.33 -36.03
N THR A 2 -22.55 1.50 -36.02
CA THR A 2 -21.90 2.81 -36.27
C THR A 2 -20.76 3.08 -35.30
N SER A 3 -20.97 2.90 -34.00
CA SER A 3 -19.95 3.13 -32.96
C SER A 3 -18.71 2.24 -33.13
N VAL A 4 -18.87 1.03 -33.67
CA VAL A 4 -17.73 0.12 -33.94
C VAL A 4 -16.95 0.60 -35.18
N LEU A 5 -17.66 1.05 -36.20
CA LEU A 5 -17.02 1.62 -37.39
C LEU A 5 -16.25 2.90 -37.06
N ASP A 6 -16.85 3.79 -36.29
CA ASP A 6 -16.19 5.02 -35.81
C ASP A 6 -14.90 4.68 -34.98
N ALA A 7 -14.93 3.62 -34.19
CA ALA A 7 -13.77 3.17 -33.44
C ALA A 7 -12.65 2.65 -34.38
N PHE A 8 -13.01 1.93 -35.45
CA PHE A 8 -12.04 1.47 -36.44
C PHE A 8 -11.41 2.65 -37.22
N ASP A 9 -12.14 3.70 -37.50
CA ASP A 9 -11.59 4.90 -38.17
C ASP A 9 -10.52 5.60 -37.31
N HIS A 10 -10.57 5.39 -35.99
CA HIS A 10 -9.63 5.97 -35.01
C HIS A 10 -8.65 4.95 -34.40
N GLN A 11 -8.56 3.75 -34.95
CA GLN A 11 -7.71 2.65 -34.42
C GLN A 11 -6.21 2.97 -34.30
N ASN A 12 -5.73 3.96 -35.02
CA ASN A 12 -4.32 4.39 -35.00
C ASN A 12 -3.96 5.26 -33.79
N VAL A 13 -4.94 5.66 -32.97
CA VAL A 13 -4.66 6.42 -31.74
C VAL A 13 -4.09 5.47 -30.69
N PRO A 14 -2.87 5.69 -30.17
CA PRO A 14 -2.29 4.85 -29.14
C PRO A 14 -3.18 4.82 -27.89
N PHE A 15 -3.35 3.64 -27.28
CA PHE A 15 -4.18 3.45 -26.10
C PHE A 15 -3.79 4.39 -24.94
N ASP A 16 -2.49 4.59 -24.73
CA ASP A 16 -1.95 5.50 -23.72
C ASP A 16 -2.46 6.94 -23.92
N ARG A 17 -2.59 7.36 -25.18
CA ARG A 17 -3.10 8.69 -25.50
C ARG A 17 -4.59 8.83 -25.21
N ILE A 18 -5.36 7.75 -25.44
CA ILE A 18 -6.80 7.71 -25.09
C ILE A 18 -6.95 7.79 -23.56
N VAL A 19 -6.15 7.04 -22.81
CA VAL A 19 -6.15 7.08 -21.34
C VAL A 19 -5.81 8.49 -20.83
N GLU A 20 -4.79 9.13 -21.39
CA GLU A 20 -4.39 10.49 -21.03
C GLU A 20 -5.50 11.51 -21.30
N LEU A 21 -6.14 11.46 -22.47
CA LEU A 21 -7.21 12.37 -22.87
C LEU A 21 -8.51 12.15 -22.07
N SER A 22 -8.75 10.93 -21.60
CA SER A 22 -9.94 10.61 -20.78
C SER A 22 -9.89 11.22 -19.38
N GLY A 23 -8.71 11.67 -18.91
CA GLY A 23 -8.53 12.19 -17.56
C GLY A 23 -8.74 11.15 -16.45
N ILE A 24 -8.88 9.87 -16.81
CA ILE A 24 -9.03 8.77 -15.85
C ILE A 24 -7.65 8.44 -15.28
N GLY A 25 -7.52 8.50 -13.95
CA GLY A 25 -6.30 8.10 -13.26
C GLY A 25 -5.96 6.64 -13.56
N ARG A 26 -4.69 6.35 -13.85
CA ARG A 26 -4.22 4.96 -13.99
C ARG A 26 -4.27 4.29 -12.62
N GLU A 27 -5.18 3.37 -12.42
CA GLU A 27 -5.15 2.42 -11.33
C GLU A 27 -4.11 1.35 -11.67
N ARG A 28 -3.16 1.05 -10.75
CA ARG A 28 -2.07 0.10 -11.04
C ARG A 28 -2.52 -1.37 -11.10
N ASP A 29 -3.65 -1.67 -10.48
CA ASP A 29 -4.23 -3.00 -10.32
C ASP A 29 -5.39 -3.29 -11.30
N ARG A 30 -5.73 -2.31 -12.15
CA ARG A 30 -6.76 -2.43 -13.17
C ARG A 30 -6.32 -1.84 -14.49
N SER A 31 -6.77 -2.47 -15.57
CA SER A 31 -6.63 -1.88 -16.89
C SER A 31 -7.37 -0.55 -16.94
N PRO A 32 -6.73 0.57 -17.32
CA PRO A 32 -7.43 1.84 -17.44
C PRO A 32 -8.52 1.74 -18.52
N LEU A 33 -9.67 2.37 -18.31
CA LEU A 33 -10.82 2.43 -19.23
C LEU A 33 -11.57 1.10 -19.40
N VAL A 34 -10.89 -0.03 -19.47
CA VAL A 34 -11.47 -1.32 -19.87
C VAL A 34 -11.16 -2.40 -18.84
N GLN A 35 -12.19 -2.90 -18.15
CA GLN A 35 -12.10 -3.99 -17.19
C GLN A 35 -12.58 -5.33 -17.77
N THR A 36 -13.43 -5.27 -18.80
CA THR A 36 -13.97 -6.46 -19.45
C THR A 36 -13.64 -6.44 -20.94
N LEU A 37 -13.08 -7.52 -21.43
CA LEU A 37 -12.75 -7.70 -22.84
C LEU A 37 -13.66 -8.77 -23.46
N PHE A 38 -14.23 -8.49 -24.62
CA PHE A 38 -14.95 -9.47 -25.43
C PHE A 38 -14.32 -9.53 -26.83
N VAL A 39 -13.89 -10.70 -27.25
CA VAL A 39 -13.22 -10.92 -28.53
C VAL A 39 -13.91 -12.03 -29.31
N LEU A 40 -14.40 -11.71 -30.49
CA LEU A 40 -14.76 -12.70 -31.50
C LEU A 40 -13.56 -12.96 -32.40
N GLN A 41 -12.97 -14.14 -32.28
CA GLN A 41 -11.81 -14.56 -33.09
C GLN A 41 -12.32 -15.18 -34.39
N ASN A 42 -12.53 -14.35 -35.38
CA ASN A 42 -12.97 -14.74 -36.72
C ASN A 42 -11.86 -14.66 -37.78
N THR A 43 -10.59 -14.62 -37.35
CA THR A 43 -9.46 -14.68 -38.26
C THR A 43 -9.37 -16.07 -38.87
N PRO A 44 -9.30 -16.22 -40.21
CA PRO A 44 -9.15 -17.51 -40.86
C PRO A 44 -7.95 -18.24 -40.29
N THR A 45 -8.18 -19.39 -39.67
CA THR A 45 -7.09 -20.27 -39.20
C THR A 45 -6.63 -21.05 -40.40
N GLU A 46 -5.51 -20.67 -40.98
CA GLU A 46 -4.83 -21.53 -41.99
C GLU A 46 -4.46 -22.84 -41.28
N ARG A 47 -4.98 -23.96 -41.76
CA ARG A 47 -4.58 -25.27 -41.26
C ARG A 47 -3.11 -25.47 -41.61
N PHE A 48 -2.27 -25.39 -40.59
CA PHE A 48 -0.86 -25.64 -40.76
C PHE A 48 -0.67 -27.12 -41.11
N SER A 49 -0.29 -27.43 -42.34
CA SER A 49 -0.08 -28.77 -42.82
C SER A 49 1.38 -28.96 -43.25
N LEU A 50 2.04 -29.93 -42.63
CA LEU A 50 3.39 -30.34 -43.01
C LEU A 50 3.33 -31.70 -43.69
N PRO A 51 3.99 -31.89 -44.86
CA PRO A 51 3.98 -33.17 -45.54
C PRO A 51 4.53 -34.31 -44.66
N GLY A 52 3.72 -35.32 -44.43
CA GLY A 52 4.08 -36.50 -43.62
C GLY A 52 3.99 -36.34 -42.11
N LEU A 53 3.42 -35.23 -41.63
CA LEU A 53 3.15 -35.01 -40.21
C LEU A 53 1.66 -34.68 -39.97
N GLU A 54 1.12 -35.28 -38.93
CA GLU A 54 -0.20 -34.91 -38.40
C GLU A 54 0.02 -33.84 -37.33
N VAL A 55 -0.55 -32.65 -37.53
CA VAL A 55 -0.37 -31.51 -36.63
C VAL A 55 -1.62 -31.32 -35.84
N GLU A 56 -1.52 -31.47 -34.51
CA GLU A 56 -2.59 -31.19 -33.55
C GLU A 56 -2.27 -29.96 -32.74
N VAL A 57 -3.21 -29.00 -32.68
CA VAL A 57 -3.10 -27.81 -31.83
C VAL A 57 -3.55 -28.16 -30.45
N MET A 58 -2.62 -28.22 -29.50
CA MET A 58 -2.94 -28.42 -28.10
C MET A 58 -3.40 -27.09 -27.45
N PRO A 59 -4.63 -27.02 -26.93
CA PRO A 59 -5.09 -25.84 -26.24
C PRO A 59 -4.31 -25.66 -24.93
N GLN A 60 -3.63 -24.54 -24.77
CA GLN A 60 -3.02 -24.16 -23.51
C GLN A 60 -3.99 -23.27 -22.73
N PRO A 61 -4.44 -23.71 -21.54
CA PRO A 61 -5.25 -22.86 -20.68
C PRO A 61 -4.50 -21.58 -20.31
N ARG A 62 -5.12 -20.43 -20.47
CA ARG A 62 -4.56 -19.18 -20.04
C ARG A 62 -4.56 -19.13 -18.51
N GLN A 63 -3.40 -18.95 -17.90
CA GLN A 63 -3.22 -18.96 -16.45
C GLN A 63 -3.39 -17.57 -15.82
N GLU A 64 -3.34 -16.50 -16.64
CA GLU A 64 -3.41 -15.12 -16.17
C GLU A 64 -4.46 -14.33 -16.93
N SER A 65 -5.20 -13.47 -16.21
CA SER A 65 -6.11 -12.50 -16.77
C SER A 65 -5.54 -11.10 -16.66
N LYS A 66 -5.39 -10.40 -17.80
CA LYS A 66 -4.98 -8.98 -17.84
C LYS A 66 -6.13 -8.02 -17.53
N PHE A 67 -7.36 -8.52 -17.52
CA PHE A 67 -8.60 -7.79 -17.25
C PHE A 67 -9.33 -8.47 -16.10
N ASP A 68 -10.30 -7.79 -15.52
CA ASP A 68 -11.19 -8.39 -14.53
C ASP A 68 -11.84 -9.64 -15.12
N MET A 69 -12.24 -9.55 -16.40
CA MET A 69 -12.81 -10.65 -17.16
C MET A 69 -12.51 -10.49 -18.66
N ALA A 70 -12.19 -11.58 -19.35
CA ALA A 70 -12.05 -11.63 -20.79
C ALA A 70 -12.83 -12.85 -21.34
N VAL A 71 -13.60 -12.61 -22.41
CA VAL A 71 -14.39 -13.65 -23.09
C VAL A 71 -13.88 -13.75 -24.52
N PHE A 72 -13.38 -14.92 -24.89
CA PHE A 72 -12.92 -15.22 -26.23
C PHE A 72 -13.89 -16.20 -26.89
N VAL A 73 -14.41 -15.80 -28.03
CA VAL A 73 -15.34 -16.62 -28.84
C VAL A 73 -14.62 -17.03 -30.10
N ASN A 74 -14.48 -18.33 -30.33
CA ASN A 74 -13.88 -18.90 -31.52
C ASN A 74 -14.96 -19.60 -32.35
N GLU A 75 -15.01 -19.31 -33.64
CA GLU A 75 -15.87 -20.01 -34.59
C GLU A 75 -15.13 -21.22 -35.17
N SER A 76 -15.83 -22.35 -35.25
CA SER A 76 -15.33 -23.59 -35.86
C SER A 76 -16.41 -24.24 -36.73
N ASP A 77 -16.02 -25.22 -37.55
CA ASP A 77 -16.94 -25.98 -38.39
C ASP A 77 -18.06 -26.69 -37.60
N THR A 78 -17.84 -26.87 -36.29
CA THR A 78 -18.77 -27.60 -35.38
C THR A 78 -19.57 -26.66 -34.47
N GLY A 79 -19.33 -25.33 -34.52
CA GLY A 79 -20.01 -24.33 -33.70
C GLY A 79 -19.12 -23.32 -33.07
N LEU A 80 -19.61 -22.66 -32.01
CA LEU A 80 -18.87 -21.65 -31.25
C LEU A 80 -18.27 -22.28 -29.98
N SER A 81 -16.96 -22.08 -29.78
CA SER A 81 -16.32 -22.35 -28.49
C SER A 81 -16.08 -21.03 -27.74
N VAL A 82 -16.35 -21.02 -26.45
CA VAL A 82 -16.23 -19.82 -25.62
C VAL A 82 -15.31 -20.10 -24.44
N GLU A 83 -14.26 -19.30 -24.33
CA GLU A 83 -13.32 -19.33 -23.23
C GLU A 83 -13.52 -18.09 -22.33
N TRP A 84 -13.75 -18.33 -21.04
CA TRP A 84 -13.86 -17.30 -20.02
C TRP A 84 -12.58 -17.27 -19.20
N VAL A 85 -11.85 -16.16 -19.28
CA VAL A 85 -10.64 -15.90 -18.49
C VAL A 85 -10.97 -14.79 -17.51
N TYR A 86 -10.87 -15.03 -16.21
CA TYR A 86 -11.31 -14.07 -15.20
C TYR A 86 -10.39 -14.07 -13.99
N ALA A 87 -10.34 -12.92 -13.31
CA ALA A 87 -9.62 -12.78 -12.06
C ALA A 87 -10.36 -13.52 -10.94
N THR A 88 -9.79 -14.63 -10.45
CA THR A 88 -10.39 -15.46 -9.38
C THR A 88 -10.50 -14.71 -8.06
N ALA A 89 -9.74 -13.61 -7.88
CA ALA A 89 -9.90 -12.70 -6.76
C ALA A 89 -11.20 -11.87 -6.82
N LEU A 90 -11.78 -11.68 -8.02
CA LEU A 90 -12.99 -10.87 -8.21
C LEU A 90 -14.23 -11.73 -8.42
N TYR A 91 -14.09 -12.87 -9.06
CA TYR A 91 -15.22 -13.72 -9.45
C TYR A 91 -15.07 -15.15 -8.93
N ARG A 92 -16.12 -15.68 -8.33
CA ARG A 92 -16.21 -17.08 -8.00
C ARG A 92 -16.58 -17.89 -9.25
N ARG A 93 -16.16 -19.15 -9.30
CA ARG A 93 -16.47 -20.06 -10.41
C ARG A 93 -17.98 -20.14 -10.66
N GLU A 94 -18.79 -20.26 -9.61
CA GLU A 94 -20.24 -20.34 -9.72
C GLU A 94 -20.85 -19.07 -10.36
N THR A 95 -20.23 -17.91 -10.13
CA THR A 95 -20.64 -16.64 -10.76
C THR A 95 -20.40 -16.69 -12.27
N ILE A 96 -19.26 -17.21 -12.70
CA ILE A 96 -18.93 -17.34 -14.13
C ILE A 96 -19.82 -18.40 -14.80
N GLU A 97 -20.11 -19.51 -14.14
CA GLU A 97 -21.05 -20.52 -14.64
C GLU A 97 -22.45 -19.95 -14.85
N HIS A 98 -22.94 -19.13 -13.92
CA HIS A 98 -24.20 -18.40 -14.07
C HIS A 98 -24.16 -17.37 -15.22
N LEU A 99 -23.05 -16.61 -15.37
CA LEU A 99 -22.89 -15.67 -16.49
C LEU A 99 -22.87 -16.41 -17.83
N THR A 100 -22.22 -17.59 -17.89
CA THR A 100 -22.21 -18.42 -19.08
C THR A 100 -23.63 -18.88 -19.47
N GLY A 101 -24.43 -19.32 -18.51
CA GLY A 101 -25.82 -19.70 -18.75
C GLY A 101 -26.68 -18.51 -19.19
N ALA A 102 -26.49 -17.35 -18.58
CA ALA A 102 -27.20 -16.13 -18.98
C ALA A 102 -26.81 -15.69 -20.40
N TRP A 103 -25.53 -15.77 -20.75
CA TRP A 103 -25.02 -15.45 -22.09
C TRP A 103 -25.60 -16.41 -23.16
N GLN A 104 -25.67 -17.73 -22.88
CA GLN A 104 -26.29 -18.69 -23.77
C GLN A 104 -27.79 -18.39 -23.98
N SER A 105 -28.51 -18.04 -22.90
CA SER A 105 -29.92 -17.64 -22.99
C SER A 105 -30.10 -16.35 -23.82
N LEU A 106 -29.18 -15.40 -23.66
CA LEU A 106 -29.18 -14.16 -24.44
C LEU A 106 -28.96 -14.43 -25.92
N LEU A 107 -28.01 -15.27 -26.29
CA LEU A 107 -27.77 -15.66 -27.68
C LEU A 107 -29.02 -16.31 -28.32
N ALA A 108 -29.69 -17.21 -27.60
CA ALA A 108 -30.93 -17.82 -28.10
C ALA A 108 -32.00 -16.75 -28.39
N GLN A 109 -32.20 -15.80 -27.48
CA GLN A 109 -33.15 -14.71 -27.65
C GLN A 109 -32.77 -13.78 -28.82
N ILE A 110 -31.47 -13.50 -29.02
CA ILE A 110 -31.00 -12.67 -30.16
C ILE A 110 -31.28 -13.38 -31.50
N VAL A 111 -31.09 -14.69 -31.57
CA VAL A 111 -31.37 -15.47 -32.79
C VAL A 111 -32.87 -15.45 -33.10
N GLU A 112 -33.73 -15.56 -32.09
CA GLU A 112 -35.19 -15.53 -32.27
C GLU A 112 -35.71 -14.13 -32.61
N ALA A 113 -35.10 -13.06 -32.04
CA ALA A 113 -35.55 -11.69 -32.20
C ALA A 113 -34.39 -10.71 -32.43
N PRO A 114 -33.71 -10.76 -33.59
CA PRO A 114 -32.46 -10.02 -33.82
C PRO A 114 -32.62 -8.49 -33.84
N ASN A 115 -33.83 -7.96 -33.96
CA ASN A 115 -34.12 -6.52 -33.94
C ASN A 115 -34.70 -6.03 -32.61
N MET A 116 -34.79 -6.89 -31.60
CA MET A 116 -35.29 -6.52 -30.28
C MET A 116 -34.31 -5.53 -29.60
N PRO A 117 -34.80 -4.44 -28.97
CA PRO A 117 -33.96 -3.53 -28.18
C PRO A 117 -33.24 -4.29 -27.06
N VAL A 118 -31.99 -3.88 -26.76
CA VAL A 118 -31.14 -4.54 -25.77
C VAL A 118 -31.81 -4.59 -24.38
N GLU A 119 -32.59 -3.58 -24.05
CA GLU A 119 -33.28 -3.43 -22.76
C GLU A 119 -34.46 -4.41 -22.57
N GLU A 120 -34.94 -5.02 -23.65
CA GLU A 120 -36.06 -5.98 -23.62
C GLU A 120 -35.62 -7.44 -23.42
N PHE A 121 -34.31 -7.74 -23.54
CA PHE A 121 -33.78 -9.05 -23.28
C PHE A 121 -33.87 -9.40 -21.81
N ARG A 122 -34.32 -10.62 -21.49
CA ARG A 122 -34.45 -11.11 -20.11
C ARG A 122 -33.27 -11.97 -19.72
N LEU A 123 -32.50 -11.52 -18.71
CA LEU A 123 -31.39 -12.28 -18.15
C LEU A 123 -31.85 -13.04 -16.89
N PRO A 124 -31.71 -14.38 -16.84
CA PRO A 124 -32.14 -15.21 -15.69
C PRO A 124 -31.53 -14.84 -14.35
N LEU A 125 -30.41 -14.15 -14.36
CA LEU A 125 -29.65 -13.73 -13.18
C LEU A 125 -30.32 -12.64 -12.34
N MET A 126 -31.10 -11.76 -12.95
CA MET A 126 -31.67 -10.60 -12.22
C MET A 126 -32.79 -11.02 -11.26
N GLU A 127 -33.50 -12.09 -11.52
CA GLU A 127 -34.63 -12.51 -10.68
C GLU A 127 -34.17 -13.19 -9.38
N LYS A 128 -33.07 -13.95 -9.39
CA LYS A 128 -32.57 -14.64 -8.18
C LYS A 128 -31.89 -13.71 -7.18
N HIS A 129 -31.14 -12.69 -7.65
CA HIS A 129 -30.48 -11.72 -6.74
C HIS A 129 -31.47 -10.76 -6.10
N ALA A 130 -32.54 -10.36 -6.81
CA ALA A 130 -33.60 -9.53 -6.24
C ALA A 130 -34.40 -10.29 -5.15
N MET A 131 -34.55 -11.59 -5.29
CA MET A 131 -35.26 -12.44 -4.31
C MET A 131 -34.41 -12.77 -3.09
N GLN A 132 -33.09 -13.02 -3.25
CA GLN A 132 -32.17 -13.23 -2.12
C GLN A 132 -31.96 -11.97 -1.29
N ASN A 133 -31.89 -10.78 -1.91
CA ASN A 133 -31.81 -9.52 -1.18
C ASN A 133 -33.10 -9.16 -0.43
N LYS A 134 -34.28 -9.66 -0.85
CA LYS A 134 -35.52 -9.53 -0.09
C LYS A 134 -35.62 -10.50 1.08
N LEU A 135 -35.08 -11.71 0.94
CA LEU A 135 -35.04 -12.71 2.02
C LEU A 135 -33.96 -12.43 3.07
N SER A 136 -32.83 -11.82 2.71
CA SER A 136 -31.78 -11.47 3.67
C SER A 136 -32.11 -10.24 4.53
N LYS A 137 -32.98 -9.34 4.08
CA LYS A 137 -33.45 -8.19 4.87
C LYS A 137 -34.48 -8.52 5.93
N GLY A 138 -35.20 -9.64 5.80
CA GLY A 138 -36.22 -10.10 6.78
C GLY A 138 -35.70 -10.94 7.94
N SER A 139 -34.50 -11.51 7.83
CA SER A 139 -33.99 -12.50 8.81
C SER A 139 -32.94 -11.96 9.79
N LYS A 140 -32.46 -10.73 9.64
CA LYS A 140 -31.40 -10.17 10.50
C LYS A 140 -31.89 -9.33 11.70
N LEU A 141 -33.19 -9.13 11.87
CA LEU A 141 -33.72 -8.34 12.97
C LEU A 141 -34.04 -9.11 14.27
N ASN A 142 -33.93 -10.46 14.28
CA ASN A 142 -34.35 -11.25 15.46
C ASN A 142 -33.25 -12.09 16.14
N LYS A 143 -31.95 -11.79 15.92
CA LYS A 143 -30.83 -12.50 16.59
C LYS A 143 -29.82 -11.60 17.33
N LEU A 144 -30.21 -10.40 17.75
CA LEU A 144 -29.37 -9.55 18.60
C LEU A 144 -29.87 -9.46 20.05
N GLY A 145 -30.27 -10.56 20.63
CA GLY A 145 -30.70 -10.60 22.00
C GLY A 145 -30.14 -11.77 22.77
N SER A 146 -28.83 -11.90 22.92
CA SER A 146 -28.19 -12.63 24.04
C SER A 146 -26.68 -12.82 23.82
N LEU A 147 -25.89 -11.79 24.11
CA LEU A 147 -24.50 -11.98 24.51
C LEU A 147 -24.30 -11.15 25.78
N LYS A 148 -24.27 -11.85 26.90
CA LYS A 148 -23.94 -11.29 28.20
C LYS A 148 -22.49 -10.88 28.20
N SER A 149 -22.25 -9.58 28.40
CA SER A 149 -20.95 -8.99 28.68
C SER A 149 -20.42 -9.49 30.03
N GLN A 150 -19.20 -9.98 30.05
CA GLN A 150 -18.42 -10.09 31.28
C GLN A 150 -17.89 -8.72 31.69
N PRO A 151 -17.82 -8.40 32.98
CA PRO A 151 -17.37 -7.09 33.42
C PRO A 151 -15.85 -7.01 33.48
N GLY A 152 -15.27 -6.26 32.54
CA GLY A 152 -13.90 -5.77 32.62
C GLY A 152 -13.84 -4.49 33.44
N ALA A 153 -12.72 -4.26 34.08
CA ALA A 153 -12.42 -3.22 35.05
C ALA A 153 -12.93 -1.82 34.69
N ARG A 154 -13.47 -1.13 35.65
CA ARG A 154 -14.02 0.22 35.54
C ARG A 154 -12.91 1.26 35.34
N PRO A 155 -12.97 2.09 34.31
CA PRO A 155 -12.18 3.32 34.26
C PRO A 155 -12.77 4.36 35.17
N SER A 156 -11.93 5.19 35.76
CA SER A 156 -12.36 6.34 36.59
C SER A 156 -13.12 7.34 35.70
N THR A 157 -14.40 7.49 35.96
CA THR A 157 -15.30 8.38 35.21
C THR A 157 -15.25 9.80 35.77
N ASN A 158 -14.58 10.71 35.03
CA ASN A 158 -15.03 12.11 34.98
C ASN A 158 -16.12 12.17 33.91
N SER A 159 -17.38 12.36 34.30
CA SER A 159 -18.55 12.17 33.42
C SER A 159 -18.84 13.30 32.41
N ASP A 160 -17.95 14.30 32.28
CA ASP A 160 -18.16 15.48 31.40
C ASP A 160 -17.07 15.67 30.34
N SER A 161 -16.12 14.74 30.19
CA SER A 161 -15.09 14.86 29.15
C SER A 161 -15.62 14.39 27.77
N PRO A 162 -15.44 15.18 26.71
CA PRO A 162 -15.85 14.79 25.34
C PRO A 162 -15.07 13.59 24.80
N ILE A 163 -14.01 13.17 25.47
CA ILE A 163 -13.18 12.02 25.10
C ILE A 163 -12.90 11.11 26.28
N ARG A 164 -12.57 9.87 25.98
CA ARG A 164 -12.00 8.88 26.90
C ARG A 164 -10.62 8.48 26.45
N THR A 165 -9.71 8.23 27.37
CA THR A 165 -8.37 7.72 27.06
C THR A 165 -8.17 6.36 27.69
N ALA A 166 -7.54 5.44 26.97
CA ALA A 166 -7.17 4.11 27.44
C ALA A 166 -5.88 3.66 26.78
N LEU A 167 -5.22 2.65 27.32
CA LEU A 167 -4.17 1.92 26.61
C LEU A 167 -4.84 0.79 25.82
N LEU A 168 -4.29 0.47 24.66
CA LEU A 168 -4.79 -0.63 23.84
C LEU A 168 -4.58 -1.99 24.54
N ASP A 169 -3.44 -2.12 25.24
CA ASP A 169 -3.08 -3.22 26.12
C ASP A 169 -2.58 -2.62 27.45
N GLU A 170 -3.13 -3.06 28.58
CA GLU A 170 -2.75 -2.56 29.91
C GLU A 170 -1.26 -2.81 30.26
N LYS A 171 -0.62 -3.76 29.58
CA LYS A 171 0.80 -4.09 29.75
C LYS A 171 1.75 -3.24 28.91
N ARG A 172 1.22 -2.46 27.95
CA ARG A 172 2.02 -1.66 27.01
C ARG A 172 1.56 -0.22 27.02
N VAL A 173 2.50 0.71 27.11
CA VAL A 173 2.23 2.15 27.10
C VAL A 173 1.85 2.67 25.69
N PHE A 174 2.01 1.86 24.67
CA PHE A 174 1.87 2.17 23.25
C PHE A 174 0.85 1.25 22.54
N PRO A 175 -0.02 1.77 21.67
CA PRO A 175 -0.39 3.17 21.51
C PRO A 175 -1.42 3.65 22.57
N LEU A 176 -1.55 4.95 22.72
CA LEU A 176 -2.68 5.54 23.44
C LEU A 176 -3.95 5.47 22.58
N VAL A 177 -5.05 5.04 23.15
CA VAL A 177 -6.37 5.14 22.49
C VAL A 177 -7.07 6.38 23.01
N ILE A 178 -7.53 7.25 22.11
CA ILE A 178 -8.40 8.39 22.38
C ILE A 178 -9.73 8.13 21.67
N GLU A 179 -10.79 7.94 22.46
CA GLU A 179 -12.11 7.64 21.93
C GLU A 179 -13.05 8.80 22.22
N ALA A 180 -13.72 9.32 21.18
CA ALA A 180 -14.78 10.30 21.37
C ALA A 180 -15.95 9.67 22.12
N ALA A 181 -16.45 10.39 23.14
CA ALA A 181 -17.57 9.92 23.94
C ALA A 181 -18.88 9.91 23.15
N ASP A 182 -18.99 10.80 22.16
CA ASP A 182 -20.11 10.92 21.22
C ASP A 182 -19.54 11.02 19.78
N ALA A 183 -20.14 10.29 18.83
CA ALA A 183 -19.77 10.34 17.42
C ALA A 183 -20.13 11.68 16.74
N ASP A 184 -21.01 12.47 17.35
CA ASP A 184 -21.41 13.81 16.91
C ASP A 184 -20.42 14.90 17.34
N LEU A 185 -19.31 14.54 18.03
CA LEU A 185 -18.25 15.48 18.38
C LEU A 185 -17.68 16.15 17.14
N ASP A 186 -17.61 17.48 17.11
CA ASP A 186 -16.86 18.20 16.08
C ASP A 186 -15.36 17.86 16.18
N ALA A 187 -14.94 16.89 15.41
CA ALA A 187 -13.60 16.35 15.43
C ALA A 187 -12.53 17.42 15.08
N VAL A 188 -12.83 18.33 14.14
CA VAL A 188 -11.93 19.40 13.69
C VAL A 188 -11.76 20.47 14.77
N ALA A 189 -12.87 20.94 15.35
CA ALA A 189 -12.81 21.92 16.43
C ALA A 189 -12.12 21.33 17.67
N TRP A 190 -12.41 20.08 18.03
CA TRP A 190 -11.75 19.37 19.12
C TRP A 190 -10.24 19.26 18.86
N ALA A 191 -9.81 18.73 17.71
CA ALA A 191 -8.41 18.56 17.36
C ALA A 191 -7.65 19.89 17.39
N THR A 192 -8.26 20.96 16.86
CA THR A 192 -7.69 22.31 16.88
C THR A 192 -7.43 22.80 18.31
N SER A 193 -8.37 22.56 19.22
CA SER A 193 -8.26 22.99 20.63
C SER A 193 -7.33 22.10 21.47
N GLN A 194 -7.03 20.89 21.03
CA GLN A 194 -6.28 19.86 21.78
C GLN A 194 -4.89 19.56 21.22
N ARG A 195 -4.33 20.40 20.36
CA ARG A 195 -3.02 20.16 19.72
C ARG A 195 -1.92 19.84 20.72
N ASP A 196 -1.80 20.64 21.79
CA ASP A 196 -0.77 20.44 22.81
C ASP A 196 -0.96 19.11 23.56
N PHE A 197 -2.21 18.76 23.87
CA PHE A 197 -2.54 17.47 24.49
C PHE A 197 -2.18 16.31 23.57
N ILE A 198 -2.50 16.39 22.28
CA ILE A 198 -2.18 15.36 21.27
C ILE A 198 -0.66 15.25 21.14
N GLU A 199 0.05 16.37 21.02
CA GLU A 199 1.51 16.39 20.86
C GLU A 199 2.24 15.79 22.08
N GLN A 200 1.83 16.14 23.28
CA GLN A 200 2.41 15.59 24.53
C GLN A 200 2.19 14.07 24.61
N ASN A 201 1.00 13.60 24.25
CA ASN A 201 0.69 12.17 24.28
C ASN A 201 1.39 11.41 23.14
N LEU A 202 1.54 12.01 21.96
CA LEU A 202 2.28 11.42 20.85
C LEU A 202 3.76 11.18 21.23
N ARG A 203 4.42 12.16 21.82
CA ARG A 203 5.80 12.02 22.31
C ARG A 203 5.95 10.95 23.37
N LYS A 204 4.99 10.88 24.30
CA LYS A 204 5.00 9.88 25.38
C LYS A 204 4.73 8.47 24.86
N HIS A 205 3.73 8.32 24.02
CA HIS A 205 3.18 7.03 23.60
C HIS A 205 3.60 6.62 22.18
N ALA A 206 4.44 7.39 21.47
CA ALA A 206 4.89 7.18 20.10
C ALA A 206 3.76 7.03 19.05
N GLY A 207 2.55 6.70 19.46
CA GLY A 207 1.37 6.56 18.62
C GLY A 207 0.07 6.76 19.35
N ILE A 208 -0.93 7.25 18.64
CA ILE A 208 -2.29 7.50 19.13
C ILE A 208 -3.28 6.86 18.16
N LEU A 209 -4.21 6.08 18.70
CA LEU A 209 -5.35 5.53 17.96
C LEU A 209 -6.60 6.33 18.33
N PHE A 210 -7.10 7.15 17.39
CA PHE A 210 -8.35 7.89 17.53
C PHE A 210 -9.52 7.02 17.06
N ARG A 211 -10.56 6.92 17.88
CA ARG A 211 -11.78 6.13 17.65
C ARG A 211 -13.03 6.95 17.84
N ASN A 212 -14.07 6.61 17.08
CA ASN A 212 -15.42 7.19 17.21
C ASN A 212 -15.49 8.71 16.99
N PHE A 213 -14.60 9.29 16.16
CA PHE A 213 -14.59 10.71 15.82
C PHE A 213 -15.53 11.09 14.67
N GLY A 214 -16.41 10.19 14.23
CA GLY A 214 -17.39 10.45 13.18
C GLY A 214 -16.83 10.62 11.77
N LEU A 215 -15.53 10.34 11.55
CA LEU A 215 -14.88 10.47 10.25
C LEU A 215 -15.32 9.35 9.30
N THR A 216 -15.82 9.69 8.12
CA THR A 216 -16.37 8.74 7.16
C THR A 216 -15.76 8.87 5.76
N THR A 217 -15.13 10.00 5.46
CA THR A 217 -14.56 10.33 4.15
C THR A 217 -13.10 10.79 4.25
N PRO A 218 -12.31 10.63 3.16
CA PRO A 218 -10.94 11.18 3.08
C PRO A 218 -10.87 12.70 3.29
N GLN A 219 -11.92 13.45 2.91
CA GLN A 219 -11.99 14.91 3.08
C GLN A 219 -12.14 15.29 4.55
N GLU A 220 -13.01 14.60 5.30
CA GLU A 220 -13.16 14.80 6.76
C GLU A 220 -11.87 14.41 7.48
N PHE A 221 -11.24 13.33 7.07
CA PHE A 221 -9.94 12.92 7.60
C PHE A 221 -8.86 13.98 7.32
N GLU A 222 -8.78 14.52 6.09
CA GLU A 222 -7.81 15.58 5.76
C GLU A 222 -8.02 16.82 6.64
N ALA A 223 -9.26 17.24 6.84
CA ALA A 223 -9.58 18.37 7.71
C ALA A 223 -9.18 18.11 9.16
N PHE A 224 -9.42 16.90 9.68
CA PHE A 224 -9.01 16.47 11.02
C PHE A 224 -7.47 16.42 11.14
N ALA A 225 -6.78 15.84 10.17
CA ALA A 225 -5.32 15.77 10.15
C ALA A 225 -4.68 17.17 10.08
N GLU A 226 -5.22 18.08 9.25
CA GLU A 226 -4.78 19.48 9.14
C GLU A 226 -5.06 20.27 10.44
N ALA A 227 -6.14 19.95 11.16
CA ALA A 227 -6.44 20.52 12.46
C ALA A 227 -5.41 20.12 13.51
N ILE A 228 -4.91 18.87 13.48
CA ILE A 228 -3.84 18.38 14.36
C ILE A 228 -2.49 18.96 13.94
N GLN A 229 -2.14 18.81 12.66
CA GLN A 229 -0.86 19.20 12.07
C GLN A 229 -1.08 20.10 10.86
N PRO A 230 -1.07 21.43 11.03
CA PRO A 230 -1.16 22.38 9.92
C PRO A 230 0.00 22.22 8.93
N GLY A 231 -0.33 22.35 7.64
CA GLY A 231 0.67 22.25 6.59
C GLY A 231 1.01 20.81 6.22
N LEU A 232 0.00 19.99 5.99
CA LEU A 232 0.19 18.62 5.50
C LEU A 232 0.95 18.61 4.17
N TYR A 233 1.83 17.62 4.02
CA TYR A 233 2.72 17.50 2.88
C TYR A 233 1.99 16.97 1.64
N GLY A 234 1.95 17.79 0.58
CA GLY A 234 1.15 17.53 -0.63
C GLY A 234 1.91 16.89 -1.81
N ASN A 235 3.24 16.73 -1.75
CA ASN A 235 4.07 16.28 -2.87
C ASN A 235 5.07 15.21 -2.43
N TYR A 236 4.56 14.06 -2.00
CA TYR A 236 5.41 12.97 -1.55
C TYR A 236 5.75 12.01 -2.70
N GLY A 237 6.99 12.07 -3.18
CA GLY A 237 7.72 11.10 -4.00
C GLY A 237 6.88 10.24 -4.96
N ASP A 238 7.03 8.94 -4.83
CA ASP A 238 6.42 7.90 -5.67
C ASP A 238 5.00 7.50 -5.26
N LEU A 239 4.41 8.10 -4.21
CA LEU A 239 3.07 7.73 -3.77
C LEU A 239 2.00 8.15 -4.78
N PRO A 240 1.01 7.26 -5.04
CA PRO A 240 -0.09 7.58 -5.95
C PRO A 240 -0.85 8.81 -5.46
N LYS A 241 -0.97 9.79 -6.33
CA LYS A 241 -1.64 11.06 -6.01
C LYS A 241 -3.13 10.85 -5.73
N LYS A 242 -3.57 11.42 -4.59
CA LYS A 242 -4.88 12.00 -4.29
C LYS A 242 -6.13 11.18 -4.63
N GLU A 243 -6.71 10.57 -3.62
CA GLU A 243 -8.14 10.27 -3.63
C GLU A 243 -8.88 11.24 -2.72
N GLY A 244 -9.56 12.21 -3.32
CA GLY A 244 -10.56 13.05 -2.67
C GLY A 244 -10.05 14.23 -1.83
N GLY A 245 -8.78 14.27 -1.44
CA GLY A 245 -8.15 15.35 -0.70
C GLY A 245 -7.03 16.04 -1.48
N ARG A 246 -6.55 17.21 -0.99
CA ARG A 246 -5.40 17.92 -1.59
C ARG A 246 -4.07 17.33 -1.16
N ASN A 247 -3.98 16.85 0.09
CA ASN A 247 -2.75 16.44 0.78
C ASN A 247 -2.85 15.05 1.43
N THR A 248 -3.74 14.19 0.93
CA THR A 248 -3.88 12.81 1.36
C THR A 248 -3.48 11.84 0.25
N TYR A 249 -2.98 10.68 0.63
CA TYR A 249 -2.46 9.65 -0.25
C TYR A 249 -3.14 8.32 0.04
N ARG A 250 -3.32 7.49 -0.98
CA ARG A 250 -3.62 6.07 -0.75
C ARG A 250 -2.37 5.39 -0.22
N SER A 251 -2.51 4.46 0.72
CA SER A 251 -1.37 3.64 1.17
C SER A 251 -0.70 2.97 -0.03
N THR A 252 0.62 2.78 0.07
CA THR A 252 1.47 2.24 -1.02
C THR A 252 0.84 1.02 -1.67
N PRO A 253 0.66 1.01 -3.01
CA PRO A 253 0.21 -0.18 -3.72
C PRO A 253 1.31 -1.25 -3.62
N TYR A 254 0.98 -2.34 -2.95
CA TYR A 254 1.85 -3.49 -2.75
C TYR A 254 0.97 -4.74 -2.77
N PRO A 255 1.43 -5.90 -3.26
CA PRO A 255 0.61 -7.10 -3.35
C PRO A 255 -0.12 -7.40 -2.03
N GLU A 256 -1.42 -7.68 -2.12
CA GLU A 256 -2.30 -7.82 -0.95
C GLU A 256 -1.86 -8.96 -0.02
N ARG A 257 -1.39 -10.06 -0.61
CA ARG A 257 -0.96 -11.27 0.10
C ARG A 257 0.45 -11.19 0.67
N GLN A 258 1.18 -10.10 0.40
CA GLN A 258 2.53 -9.89 0.91
C GLN A 258 2.51 -8.86 2.03
N MET A 259 3.32 -9.07 3.05
CA MET A 259 3.54 -8.11 4.11
C MET A 259 4.39 -6.95 3.59
N ILE A 260 4.01 -5.69 3.89
CA ILE A 260 4.99 -4.59 3.86
C ILE A 260 5.70 -4.62 5.19
N LEU A 261 7.00 -4.89 5.16
CA LEU A 261 7.80 -5.06 6.37
C LEU A 261 7.97 -3.75 7.16
N TYR A 262 8.44 -3.85 8.40
CA TYR A 262 8.58 -2.71 9.31
C TYR A 262 9.55 -1.68 8.78
N HIS A 263 9.13 -0.42 8.84
CA HIS A 263 9.93 0.71 8.38
C HIS A 263 9.49 2.02 9.03
N ASN A 264 10.42 2.96 9.09
CA ASN A 264 10.15 4.36 9.35
C ASN A 264 10.13 5.10 8.01
N GLU A 265 9.05 5.80 7.71
CA GLU A 265 8.82 6.40 6.39
C GLU A 265 9.94 7.34 5.99
N SER A 266 10.52 7.13 4.79
CA SER A 266 11.58 7.96 4.20
C SER A 266 12.86 8.13 5.03
N SER A 267 13.09 7.31 6.03
CA SER A 267 14.28 7.42 6.90
C SER A 267 15.62 7.28 6.16
N HIS A 268 15.62 6.75 4.94
CA HIS A 268 16.78 6.67 4.05
C HIS A 268 16.99 7.89 3.16
N LEU A 269 16.09 8.89 3.21
CA LEU A 269 16.16 10.13 2.45
C LEU A 269 16.69 11.29 3.31
N GLU A 270 16.98 12.42 2.68
CA GLU A 270 17.38 13.67 3.33
C GLU A 270 16.26 14.29 4.16
N ARG A 271 15.01 14.01 3.76
CA ARG A 271 13.80 14.55 4.39
C ARG A 271 12.80 13.46 4.67
N TRP A 272 12.14 13.51 5.81
CA TRP A 272 11.06 12.60 6.18
C TRP A 272 9.94 13.30 6.93
N PRO A 273 8.70 12.79 6.83
CA PRO A 273 7.61 13.27 7.68
C PRO A 273 7.84 12.77 9.11
N ARG A 274 7.83 13.66 10.10
CA ARG A 274 7.86 13.24 11.49
C ARG A 274 6.50 12.73 11.96
N LYS A 275 5.41 13.22 11.37
CA LYS A 275 4.05 12.80 11.71
C LYS A 275 3.37 12.12 10.53
N GLN A 276 2.84 10.93 10.80
CA GLN A 276 2.01 10.19 9.84
C GLN A 276 0.67 9.85 10.48
N LEU A 277 -0.39 10.00 9.69
CA LEU A 277 -1.75 9.62 10.08
C LEU A 277 -2.30 8.64 9.05
N PHE A 278 -2.88 7.56 9.54
CA PHE A 278 -3.50 6.50 8.72
C PHE A 278 -4.98 6.46 9.05
N PHE A 279 -5.84 6.67 8.08
CA PHE A 279 -7.30 6.66 8.23
C PHE A 279 -7.90 5.42 7.58
N CYS A 280 -8.74 4.72 8.32
CA CYS A 280 -9.45 3.56 7.83
C CYS A 280 -10.79 3.93 7.20
N GLU A 281 -10.82 4.06 5.88
CA GLU A 281 -12.08 4.22 5.14
C GLU A 281 -12.82 2.88 5.02
N PHE A 282 -12.09 1.79 4.73
CA PHE A 282 -12.60 0.41 4.72
C PHE A 282 -11.58 -0.55 5.31
N PRO A 283 -11.90 -1.26 6.41
CA PRO A 283 -11.08 -2.34 6.90
C PRO A 283 -11.21 -3.57 5.99
N SER A 284 -10.13 -4.34 5.85
CA SER A 284 -10.21 -5.64 5.18
C SER A 284 -11.08 -6.61 5.98
N PRO A 285 -11.87 -7.48 5.30
CA PRO A 285 -12.60 -8.54 5.98
C PRO A 285 -11.70 -9.63 6.59
N VAL A 286 -10.48 -9.81 6.07
CA VAL A 286 -9.48 -10.77 6.54
C VAL A 286 -8.10 -10.13 6.56
N GLY A 287 -7.46 -10.09 7.71
CA GLY A 287 -6.12 -9.53 7.88
C GLY A 287 -6.05 -8.02 7.67
N GLY A 288 -4.92 -7.52 7.16
CA GLY A 288 -4.74 -6.12 6.78
C GLY A 288 -4.57 -5.16 7.96
N ALA A 289 -4.14 -5.65 9.12
CA ALA A 289 -3.72 -4.80 10.20
C ALA A 289 -2.56 -3.89 9.76
N THR A 290 -2.38 -2.80 10.47
CA THR A 290 -1.18 -1.98 10.39
C THR A 290 -0.41 -2.17 11.70
N PRO A 291 0.49 -3.17 11.76
CA PRO A 291 1.34 -3.34 12.93
C PRO A 291 2.19 -2.09 13.15
N ILE A 292 2.28 -1.66 14.40
CA ILE A 292 3.12 -0.53 14.82
C ILE A 292 4.08 -0.98 15.91
N VAL A 293 5.29 -0.40 15.91
CA VAL A 293 6.38 -0.76 16.84
C VAL A 293 6.97 0.49 17.44
N ASP A 294 7.07 0.58 18.77
CA ASP A 294 7.82 1.63 19.44
C ASP A 294 9.33 1.39 19.21
N CYS A 295 9.98 2.30 18.49
CA CYS A 295 11.39 2.19 18.12
C CYS A 295 12.34 2.27 19.32
N ARG A 296 11.89 2.81 20.45
CA ARG A 296 12.63 2.79 21.74
C ARG A 296 12.65 1.39 22.33
N GLU A 297 11.49 0.70 22.29
CA GLU A 297 11.37 -0.69 22.73
C GLU A 297 12.13 -1.62 21.79
N MET A 298 12.02 -1.38 20.47
CA MET A 298 12.77 -2.12 19.46
C MET A 298 14.28 -2.08 19.75
N LEU A 299 14.82 -0.89 20.05
CA LEU A 299 16.24 -0.73 20.36
C LEU A 299 16.65 -1.48 21.65
N ARG A 300 15.76 -1.54 22.65
CA ARG A 300 16.01 -2.30 23.89
C ARG A 300 15.93 -3.81 23.70
N GLN A 301 15.11 -4.26 22.74
CA GLN A 301 14.91 -5.68 22.45
C GLN A 301 16.04 -6.29 21.63
N LEU A 302 16.75 -5.48 20.85
CA LEU A 302 17.92 -5.93 20.09
C LEU A 302 19.07 -6.30 21.01
N PRO A 303 19.86 -7.36 20.70
CA PRO A 303 21.11 -7.65 21.39
C PRO A 303 22.08 -6.45 21.35
N ALA A 304 22.81 -6.23 22.41
CA ALA A 304 23.67 -5.06 22.56
C ALA A 304 24.79 -4.98 21.50
N ASP A 305 25.34 -6.10 21.10
CA ASP A 305 26.36 -6.20 20.04
C ASP A 305 25.79 -5.83 18.66
N VAL A 306 24.55 -6.22 18.40
CA VAL A 306 23.83 -5.82 17.17
C VAL A 306 23.58 -4.30 17.15
N VAL A 307 23.12 -3.74 18.26
CA VAL A 307 22.90 -2.29 18.38
C VAL A 307 24.22 -1.53 18.17
N GLU A 308 25.30 -1.95 18.84
CA GLU A 308 26.62 -1.33 18.72
C GLU A 308 27.15 -1.36 17.27
N GLU A 309 26.93 -2.48 16.57
CA GLU A 309 27.34 -2.60 15.17
C GLU A 309 26.57 -1.66 14.25
N PHE A 310 25.23 -1.58 14.39
CA PHE A 310 24.41 -0.64 13.64
C PHE A 310 24.74 0.83 13.95
N GLU A 311 25.00 1.18 15.20
CA GLU A 311 25.39 2.54 15.57
C GLU A 311 26.75 2.93 15.00
N ARG A 312 27.74 2.07 15.18
CA ARG A 312 29.11 2.35 14.75
C ARG A 312 29.26 2.42 13.25
N LYS A 313 28.56 1.56 12.51
CA LYS A 313 28.68 1.46 11.05
C LYS A 313 27.64 2.28 10.29
N GLY A 314 26.45 2.47 10.84
CA GLY A 314 25.33 3.03 10.09
C GLY A 314 24.89 2.13 8.93
N LEU A 315 24.16 2.69 7.99
CA LEU A 315 23.58 2.00 6.84
C LEU A 315 23.99 2.67 5.52
N LEU A 316 24.15 1.86 4.48
CA LEU A 316 24.34 2.26 3.10
C LEU A 316 23.21 1.68 2.25
N TYR A 317 22.25 2.51 1.87
CA TYR A 317 21.19 2.14 0.96
C TYR A 317 21.69 2.26 -0.48
N VAL A 318 21.51 1.19 -1.25
CA VAL A 318 21.91 1.13 -2.66
C VAL A 318 20.65 0.88 -3.50
N ARG A 319 20.41 1.72 -4.49
CA ARG A 319 19.34 1.54 -5.47
C ARG A 319 19.92 1.56 -6.87
N THR A 320 19.56 0.54 -7.66
CA THR A 320 19.95 0.47 -9.07
C THR A 320 18.70 0.58 -9.93
N PHE A 321 18.63 1.65 -10.73
CA PHE A 321 17.56 1.88 -11.70
C PHE A 321 17.85 1.10 -12.97
N THR A 322 17.49 -0.18 -12.95
CA THR A 322 17.67 -1.10 -14.08
C THR A 322 16.36 -1.23 -14.84
N ARG A 323 16.43 -1.01 -16.15
CA ARG A 323 15.26 -1.14 -17.03
C ARG A 323 14.61 -2.53 -16.89
N ASN A 324 13.29 -2.56 -16.74
CA ASN A 324 12.43 -3.74 -16.56
C ASN A 324 12.51 -4.46 -15.20
N LEU A 325 13.36 -4.03 -14.26
CA LEU A 325 13.41 -4.57 -12.89
C LEU A 325 12.93 -3.57 -11.84
N ASP A 326 13.13 -2.29 -12.07
CA ASP A 326 12.58 -1.18 -11.24
C ASP A 326 12.09 -0.08 -12.20
N VAL A 327 11.50 0.98 -11.63
CA VAL A 327 11.19 2.19 -12.39
C VAL A 327 12.49 2.75 -13.00
N SER A 328 12.42 3.23 -14.24
CA SER A 328 13.60 3.84 -14.86
C SER A 328 13.99 5.14 -14.13
N TRP A 329 15.26 5.51 -14.14
CA TRP A 329 15.68 6.79 -13.55
C TRP A 329 14.97 7.99 -14.21
N ARG A 330 14.65 7.91 -15.51
CA ARG A 330 13.88 8.95 -16.22
C ARG A 330 12.48 9.10 -15.64
N ASP A 331 11.81 7.99 -15.43
CA ASP A 331 10.48 7.99 -14.84
C ASP A 331 10.48 8.41 -13.38
N PHE A 332 11.52 8.05 -12.64
CA PHE A 332 11.67 8.44 -11.24
C PHE A 332 11.93 9.94 -11.09
N PHE A 333 12.93 10.47 -11.81
CA PHE A 333 13.30 11.87 -11.73
C PHE A 333 12.45 12.79 -12.63
N LYS A 334 11.59 12.22 -13.50
CA LYS A 334 10.74 12.95 -14.47
C LYS A 334 11.55 13.87 -15.39
N THR A 335 12.71 13.41 -15.85
CA THR A 335 13.61 14.12 -16.77
C THR A 335 14.43 13.13 -17.56
N ASP A 336 14.85 13.53 -18.78
CA ASP A 336 15.78 12.80 -19.63
C ASP A 336 17.22 13.33 -19.51
N SER A 337 17.44 14.41 -18.76
CA SER A 337 18.76 15.03 -18.57
C SER A 337 19.51 14.37 -17.42
N LYS A 338 20.66 13.77 -17.72
CA LYS A 338 21.58 13.24 -16.70
C LYS A 338 22.13 14.35 -15.80
N GLU A 339 22.41 15.52 -16.36
CA GLU A 339 22.93 16.68 -15.65
C GLU A 339 21.94 17.18 -14.60
N GLU A 340 20.64 17.17 -14.94
CA GLU A 340 19.60 17.54 -13.99
C GLU A 340 19.48 16.52 -12.85
N VAL A 341 19.59 15.21 -13.19
CA VAL A 341 19.60 14.14 -12.17
C VAL A 341 20.79 14.28 -11.25
N GLU A 342 21.99 14.48 -11.80
CA GLU A 342 23.22 14.64 -11.01
C GLU A 342 23.16 15.88 -10.09
N ALA A 343 22.58 16.98 -10.57
CA ALA A 343 22.40 18.19 -9.76
C ALA A 343 21.47 17.90 -8.55
N ARG A 344 20.35 17.20 -8.76
CA ARG A 344 19.41 16.81 -7.69
C ARG A 344 20.03 15.81 -6.70
N LEU A 345 20.81 14.84 -7.19
CA LEU A 345 21.50 13.87 -6.34
C LEU A 345 22.57 14.56 -5.48
N LYS A 346 23.31 15.51 -6.09
CA LYS A 346 24.30 16.30 -5.38
C LYS A 346 23.67 17.19 -4.30
N GLU A 347 22.55 17.86 -4.61
CA GLU A 347 21.80 18.65 -3.64
C GLU A 347 21.31 17.79 -2.47
N GLY A 348 20.85 16.56 -2.74
CA GLY A 348 20.41 15.59 -1.73
C GLY A 348 21.54 14.83 -1.02
N GLY A 349 22.83 15.16 -1.24
CA GLY A 349 23.96 14.46 -0.62
C GLY A 349 24.07 12.99 -1.00
N ILE A 350 23.49 12.58 -2.15
CA ILE A 350 23.41 11.19 -2.59
C ILE A 350 24.60 10.92 -3.53
N GLU A 351 25.37 9.87 -3.24
CA GLU A 351 26.42 9.38 -4.14
C GLU A 351 25.77 8.64 -5.31
N TRP A 352 26.36 8.75 -6.52
CA TRP A 352 25.84 8.05 -7.70
C TRP A 352 26.93 7.54 -8.62
N GLN A 353 26.54 6.56 -9.43
CA GLN A 353 27.36 6.02 -10.49
C GLN A 353 26.48 5.64 -11.68
N TRP A 354 26.86 6.07 -12.89
CA TRP A 354 26.26 5.58 -14.11
C TRP A 354 26.84 4.21 -14.46
N LEU A 355 25.99 3.20 -14.63
CA LEU A 355 26.34 1.85 -15.02
C LEU A 355 25.98 1.66 -16.49
N GLY A 356 26.96 1.92 -17.41
CA GLY A 356 26.69 1.95 -18.84
C GLY A 356 25.87 3.19 -19.26
N ASP A 357 25.15 3.07 -20.38
CA ASP A 357 24.51 4.24 -21.00
C ASP A 357 23.17 4.62 -20.37
N ASP A 358 22.46 3.67 -19.75
CA ASP A 358 21.07 3.87 -19.34
C ASP A 358 20.71 3.39 -17.91
N GLU A 359 21.69 3.02 -17.12
CA GLU A 359 21.48 2.59 -15.73
C GLU A 359 22.15 3.56 -14.76
N LEU A 360 21.42 3.86 -13.69
CA LEU A 360 21.90 4.69 -12.59
C LEU A 360 21.92 3.87 -11.31
N GLN A 361 23.02 3.91 -10.59
CA GLN A 361 23.07 3.43 -9.20
C GLN A 361 23.26 4.61 -8.26
N THR A 362 22.42 4.67 -7.22
CA THR A 362 22.51 5.66 -6.15
C THR A 362 22.89 4.99 -4.84
N ARG A 363 23.61 5.72 -3.99
CA ARG A 363 24.09 5.26 -2.68
C ARG A 363 23.86 6.35 -1.65
N THR A 364 23.14 6.01 -0.59
CA THR A 364 22.81 6.96 0.48
C THR A 364 23.25 6.41 1.82
N ARG A 365 24.12 7.14 2.53
CA ARG A 365 24.53 6.77 3.88
C ARG A 365 23.61 7.38 4.91
N CYS A 366 23.21 6.58 5.90
CA CYS A 366 22.27 6.98 6.94
C CYS A 366 22.68 6.38 8.27
N PRO A 367 22.46 7.06 9.40
CA PRO A 367 22.50 6.40 10.70
C PRO A 367 21.39 5.35 10.78
N ALA A 368 21.63 4.24 11.50
CA ALA A 368 20.62 3.22 11.78
C ALA A 368 19.88 3.51 13.09
N VAL A 369 20.59 4.12 14.03
CA VAL A 369 20.10 4.58 15.34
C VAL A 369 20.30 6.07 15.43
N VAL A 370 19.25 6.78 15.87
CA VAL A 370 19.29 8.24 16.02
C VAL A 370 18.73 8.66 17.37
N THR A 371 19.08 9.86 17.82
CA THR A 371 18.46 10.50 18.98
C THR A 371 17.28 11.35 18.51
N HIS A 372 16.09 11.11 19.06
CA HIS A 372 14.91 11.89 18.71
C HIS A 372 15.10 13.36 19.18
N PRO A 373 14.92 14.36 18.30
CA PRO A 373 15.34 15.75 18.56
C PRO A 373 14.58 16.44 19.68
N VAL A 374 13.40 15.95 20.05
CA VAL A 374 12.54 16.57 21.04
C VAL A 374 12.50 15.78 22.36
N THR A 375 12.45 14.43 22.29
CA THR A 375 12.38 13.62 23.50
C THR A 375 13.76 13.22 24.06
N GLY A 376 14.81 13.28 23.23
CA GLY A 376 16.13 12.80 23.59
C GLY A 376 16.25 11.27 23.61
N ASP A 377 15.20 10.54 23.27
CA ASP A 377 15.21 9.09 23.22
C ASP A 377 16.06 8.58 22.05
N ARG A 378 16.89 7.55 22.28
CA ARG A 378 17.54 6.78 21.23
C ARG A 378 16.53 5.82 20.59
N VAL A 379 16.52 5.77 19.26
CA VAL A 379 15.53 4.99 18.48
C VAL A 379 16.20 4.25 17.31
N PHE A 380 15.71 3.05 17.01
CA PHE A 380 16.07 2.29 15.81
C PHE A 380 15.26 2.82 14.64
N PHE A 381 15.80 3.82 13.90
CA PHE A 381 15.10 4.61 12.89
C PHE A 381 15.66 4.34 11.50
N ASN A 382 15.05 3.42 10.75
CA ASN A 382 15.55 3.00 9.45
C ASN A 382 14.51 2.22 8.63
N GLN A 383 14.90 1.79 7.42
CA GLN A 383 14.14 0.91 6.53
C GLN A 383 14.94 -0.35 6.15
N VAL A 384 15.79 -0.84 7.05
CA VAL A 384 16.68 -1.97 6.75
C VAL A 384 15.92 -3.20 6.26
N GLN A 385 14.81 -3.55 6.92
CA GLN A 385 13.96 -4.68 6.53
C GLN A 385 13.31 -4.51 5.16
N LEU A 386 12.90 -3.30 4.81
CA LEU A 386 12.21 -3.06 3.55
C LEU A 386 13.16 -3.09 2.34
N HIS A 387 14.47 -2.92 2.56
CA HIS A 387 15.47 -2.83 1.51
C HIS A 387 16.40 -4.03 1.42
N HIS A 388 16.60 -4.79 2.51
CA HIS A 388 17.56 -5.88 2.51
C HIS A 388 17.07 -7.08 1.70
N VAL A 389 17.93 -7.62 0.85
CA VAL A 389 17.59 -8.72 -0.07
C VAL A 389 17.12 -10.00 0.65
N SER A 390 17.57 -10.27 1.89
CA SER A 390 17.09 -11.44 2.65
C SER A 390 15.63 -11.34 3.11
N CYS A 391 15.03 -10.16 3.00
CA CYS A 391 13.64 -9.93 3.37
C CYS A 391 12.65 -10.15 2.20
N LEU A 392 13.18 -10.48 1.01
CA LEU A 392 12.37 -10.94 -0.11
C LEU A 392 11.96 -12.40 0.05
N GLU A 393 10.88 -12.79 -0.61
CA GLU A 393 10.53 -14.21 -0.74
C GLU A 393 11.72 -14.99 -1.32
N PRO A 394 12.01 -16.22 -0.83
CA PRO A 394 13.21 -16.97 -1.22
C PRO A 394 13.39 -17.14 -2.72
N ASP A 395 12.32 -17.47 -3.45
CA ASP A 395 12.35 -17.65 -4.91
C ASP A 395 12.67 -16.34 -5.63
N VAL A 396 12.07 -15.22 -5.18
CA VAL A 396 12.32 -13.88 -5.73
C VAL A 396 13.76 -13.44 -5.47
N LYS A 397 14.30 -13.73 -4.28
CA LYS A 397 15.70 -13.46 -3.92
C LYS A 397 16.65 -14.22 -4.85
N GLU A 398 16.41 -15.53 -5.03
CA GLU A 398 17.25 -16.39 -5.88
C GLU A 398 17.22 -15.93 -7.34
N ASP A 399 16.05 -15.67 -7.90
CA ASP A 399 15.86 -15.17 -9.26
C ASP A 399 16.59 -13.85 -9.48
N LEU A 400 16.41 -12.87 -8.60
CA LEU A 400 17.06 -11.56 -8.72
C LEU A 400 18.58 -11.67 -8.61
N LEU A 401 19.11 -12.46 -7.67
CA LEU A 401 20.54 -12.69 -7.53
C LEU A 401 21.12 -13.41 -8.76
N GLY A 402 20.38 -14.37 -9.34
CA GLY A 402 20.75 -15.06 -10.57
C GLY A 402 20.75 -14.15 -11.80
N MET A 403 19.80 -13.21 -11.90
CA MET A 403 19.65 -12.32 -13.05
C MET A 403 20.69 -11.18 -13.08
N VAL A 404 20.91 -10.51 -11.94
CA VAL A 404 21.69 -9.26 -11.92
C VAL A 404 22.89 -9.30 -10.96
N GLY A 405 23.01 -10.30 -10.12
CA GLY A 405 24.01 -10.38 -9.07
C GLY A 405 23.74 -9.38 -7.93
N GLN A 406 24.47 -9.54 -6.82
CA GLN A 406 24.25 -8.75 -5.60
C GLN A 406 24.51 -7.26 -5.79
N GLU A 407 25.49 -6.90 -6.61
CA GLU A 407 25.90 -5.49 -6.80
C GLU A 407 24.91 -4.66 -7.64
N ARG A 408 24.04 -5.33 -8.40
CA ARG A 408 23.07 -4.69 -9.30
C ARG A 408 21.62 -4.94 -8.93
N LEU A 409 21.37 -5.38 -7.69
CA LEU A 409 20.01 -5.50 -7.18
C LEU A 409 19.28 -4.17 -7.29
N PRO A 410 17.97 -4.16 -7.65
CA PRO A 410 17.16 -2.95 -7.70
C PRO A 410 17.22 -2.14 -6.40
N ARG A 411 17.22 -2.84 -5.27
CA ARG A 411 17.39 -2.26 -3.93
C ARG A 411 18.15 -3.23 -3.05
N ASN A 412 19.06 -2.71 -2.26
CA ASN A 412 19.69 -3.44 -1.17
C ASN A 412 20.21 -2.45 -0.12
N VAL A 413 20.57 -2.96 1.05
CA VAL A 413 21.18 -2.19 2.12
C VAL A 413 22.36 -2.95 2.69
N TYR A 414 23.42 -2.22 2.98
CA TYR A 414 24.66 -2.68 3.60
C TYR A 414 24.93 -1.87 4.86
N PHE A 415 25.92 -2.27 5.63
CA PHE A 415 26.48 -1.34 6.61
C PHE A 415 27.12 -0.13 5.90
N GLY A 416 27.23 1.00 6.58
CA GLY A 416 27.75 2.26 6.01
C GLY A 416 29.21 2.17 5.52
N ASP A 417 29.98 1.20 6.03
CA ASP A 417 31.33 0.87 5.55
C ASP A 417 31.33 -0.02 4.29
N GLY A 418 30.16 -0.42 3.79
CA GLY A 418 29.97 -1.29 2.64
C GLY A 418 30.00 -2.78 2.98
N SER A 419 30.23 -3.16 4.22
CA SER A 419 30.18 -4.58 4.63
C SER A 419 28.74 -5.10 4.60
N VAL A 420 28.60 -6.40 4.31
CA VAL A 420 27.28 -7.06 4.19
C VAL A 420 26.65 -7.20 5.57
N ILE A 421 25.36 -6.88 5.68
CA ILE A 421 24.54 -7.27 6.83
C ILE A 421 24.14 -8.73 6.59
N SER A 422 24.43 -9.62 7.54
CA SER A 422 24.14 -11.05 7.33
C SER A 422 22.66 -11.38 7.42
N ASP A 423 22.23 -12.46 6.76
CA ASP A 423 20.85 -12.96 6.84
C ASP A 423 20.46 -13.32 8.28
N GLU A 424 21.41 -13.82 9.09
CA GLU A 424 21.23 -14.12 10.51
C GLU A 424 20.96 -12.85 11.32
N MET A 425 21.68 -11.77 11.07
CA MET A 425 21.46 -10.49 11.73
C MET A 425 20.09 -9.90 11.32
N MET A 426 19.74 -10.00 10.04
CA MET A 426 18.42 -9.56 9.58
C MET A 426 17.28 -10.37 10.20
N LYS A 427 17.51 -11.67 10.45
CA LYS A 427 16.55 -12.49 11.20
C LYS A 427 16.39 -11.99 12.64
N VAL A 428 17.48 -11.66 13.33
CA VAL A 428 17.41 -11.08 14.70
C VAL A 428 16.62 -9.78 14.70
N VAL A 429 16.85 -8.91 13.72
CA VAL A 429 16.09 -7.66 13.54
C VAL A 429 14.61 -7.95 13.31
N GLY A 430 14.28 -8.92 12.44
CA GLY A 430 12.89 -9.32 12.17
C GLY A 430 12.17 -9.88 13.40
N ASP A 431 12.83 -10.78 14.13
CA ASP A 431 12.29 -11.38 15.35
C ASP A 431 12.03 -10.29 16.43
N ALA A 432 12.92 -9.31 16.56
CA ALA A 432 12.76 -8.19 17.49
C ALA A 432 11.57 -7.28 17.10
N TYR A 433 11.38 -6.97 15.83
CA TYR A 433 10.20 -6.23 15.35
C TYR A 433 8.91 -6.97 15.71
N GLU A 434 8.83 -8.27 15.41
CA GLU A 434 7.63 -9.06 15.72
C GLU A 434 7.36 -9.15 17.23
N ALA A 435 8.40 -9.25 18.07
CA ALA A 435 8.25 -9.26 19.52
C ALA A 435 7.70 -7.94 20.08
N CYS A 436 8.04 -6.80 19.44
CA CYS A 436 7.57 -5.46 19.84
C CYS A 436 6.27 -5.06 19.19
N ALA A 437 5.84 -5.73 18.12
CA ALA A 437 4.71 -5.34 17.30
C ALA A 437 3.39 -5.29 18.08
N VAL A 438 2.66 -4.22 17.88
CA VAL A 438 1.29 -4.07 18.36
C VAL A 438 0.36 -4.08 17.16
N ARG A 439 -0.56 -5.04 17.14
CA ARG A 439 -1.61 -5.18 16.14
C ARG A 439 -2.96 -4.82 16.75
N PHE A 440 -3.80 -4.19 15.97
CA PHE A 440 -5.17 -3.87 16.35
C PHE A 440 -6.09 -4.04 15.14
N ASP A 441 -7.35 -4.36 15.43
CA ASP A 441 -8.36 -4.45 14.39
C ASP A 441 -8.82 -3.06 13.99
N TRP A 442 -8.66 -2.74 12.71
CA TRP A 442 -9.19 -1.53 12.12
C TRP A 442 -10.73 -1.50 12.19
N ARG A 443 -11.25 -0.37 12.61
CA ARG A 443 -12.67 -0.05 12.44
C ARG A 443 -12.80 1.08 11.44
N ARG A 444 -13.89 1.08 10.69
CA ARG A 444 -14.18 2.22 9.80
C ARG A 444 -14.23 3.51 10.61
N GLY A 445 -13.52 4.53 10.14
CA GLY A 445 -13.41 5.81 10.82
C GLY A 445 -12.25 5.93 11.82
N ASP A 446 -11.53 4.83 12.12
CA ASP A 446 -10.34 4.89 12.98
C ASP A 446 -9.23 5.70 12.30
N VAL A 447 -8.48 6.46 13.10
CA VAL A 447 -7.24 7.12 12.69
C VAL A 447 -6.11 6.69 13.61
N VAL A 448 -5.01 6.22 13.04
CA VAL A 448 -3.75 6.04 13.78
C VAL A 448 -2.80 7.16 13.42
N MET A 449 -2.32 7.86 14.41
CA MET A 449 -1.24 8.84 14.29
C MET A 449 0.02 8.28 14.93
N VAL A 450 1.14 8.37 14.24
CA VAL A 450 2.45 7.98 14.77
C VAL A 450 3.45 9.13 14.64
N ASP A 451 4.35 9.25 15.61
CA ASP A 451 5.60 9.94 15.40
C ASP A 451 6.54 8.97 14.67
N ASN A 452 6.85 9.27 13.41
CA ASN A 452 7.59 8.39 12.52
C ASN A 452 9.02 8.10 13.00
N MET A 453 9.60 8.92 13.87
CA MET A 453 10.91 8.62 14.48
C MET A 453 10.76 7.70 15.69
N LEU A 454 9.69 7.83 16.45
CA LEU A 454 9.42 7.02 17.64
C LEU A 454 8.72 5.70 17.31
N ALA A 455 8.06 5.59 16.16
CA ALA A 455 7.30 4.40 15.79
C ALA A 455 7.53 3.99 14.34
N ALA A 456 7.93 2.74 14.12
CA ALA A 456 7.89 2.07 12.84
C ALA A 456 6.50 1.47 12.60
N HIS A 457 6.16 1.25 11.32
CA HIS A 457 4.90 0.63 10.94
C HIS A 457 5.11 -0.41 9.83
N ALA A 458 4.11 -1.29 9.69
CA ALA A 458 4.08 -2.34 8.69
C ALA A 458 2.65 -2.50 8.15
N ARG A 459 2.45 -3.41 7.19
CA ARG A 459 1.13 -3.82 6.72
C ARG A 459 1.06 -5.33 6.64
N ASP A 460 0.21 -5.94 7.43
CA ASP A 460 -0.05 -7.37 7.34
C ASP A 460 -0.73 -7.73 6.00
N PRO A 461 -0.53 -8.96 5.49
CA PRO A 461 -1.30 -9.48 4.35
C PRO A 461 -2.80 -9.42 4.60
N TYR A 462 -3.58 -9.30 3.52
CA TYR A 462 -5.03 -9.22 3.63
C TYR A 462 -5.73 -9.82 2.41
N GLU A 463 -7.03 -10.09 2.59
CA GLU A 463 -7.91 -10.53 1.52
C GLU A 463 -9.16 -9.64 1.45
N GLY A 464 -9.56 -9.30 0.23
CA GLY A 464 -10.72 -8.46 -0.04
C GLY A 464 -10.43 -6.95 0.02
N PRO A 465 -11.48 -6.12 -0.14
CA PRO A 465 -11.30 -4.68 -0.23
C PRO A 465 -10.73 -4.09 1.07
N ARG A 466 -9.68 -3.29 0.94
CA ARG A 466 -9.06 -2.52 2.02
C ARG A 466 -8.73 -1.13 1.52
N LYS A 467 -9.10 -0.09 2.27
CA LYS A 467 -8.74 1.28 1.92
C LYS A 467 -8.28 2.04 3.16
N ILE A 468 -6.98 2.28 3.21
CA ILE A 468 -6.33 3.14 4.20
C ILE A 468 -5.78 4.36 3.47
N VAL A 469 -6.13 5.54 3.97
CA VAL A 469 -5.69 6.83 3.45
C VAL A 469 -4.64 7.39 4.40
N VAL A 470 -3.58 8.00 3.86
CA VAL A 470 -2.45 8.50 4.64
C VAL A 470 -2.33 10.01 4.49
N ALA A 471 -2.10 10.70 5.60
CA ALA A 471 -1.67 12.08 5.64
C ALA A 471 -0.31 12.17 6.34
N MET A 472 0.55 13.09 5.87
CA MET A 472 1.89 13.28 6.40
C MET A 472 2.16 14.77 6.64
N GLY A 473 2.91 15.07 7.68
CA GLY A 473 3.25 16.45 8.01
C GLY A 473 4.49 16.54 8.89
N ASP A 474 4.84 17.78 9.25
CA ASP A 474 6.00 18.05 10.11
C ASP A 474 7.29 17.49 9.50
N ILE A 475 7.65 17.99 8.31
CA ILE A 475 8.83 17.53 7.57
C ILE A 475 10.08 17.91 8.34
N TYR A 476 10.93 16.92 8.57
CA TYR A 476 12.22 17.06 9.25
C TYR A 476 13.37 16.76 8.27
N GLU A 477 14.49 17.43 8.46
CA GLU A 477 15.67 17.32 7.60
C GLU A 477 16.82 16.63 8.36
N ARG A 478 17.60 15.81 7.66
CA ARG A 478 18.74 15.08 8.23
C ARG A 478 19.81 16.03 8.76
N SER A 479 20.11 17.09 8.03
CA SER A 479 21.07 18.12 8.44
C SER A 479 20.74 18.70 9.82
N ALA A 480 19.46 18.99 10.08
CA ALA A 480 19.02 19.47 11.39
C ALA A 480 19.19 18.43 12.51
N LEU A 481 19.07 17.13 12.18
CA LEU A 481 19.34 16.07 13.14
C LEU A 481 20.83 15.96 13.49
N GLU A 482 21.71 16.05 12.50
CA GLU A 482 23.16 16.00 12.66
C GLU A 482 23.68 17.20 13.47
N GLU A 483 23.16 18.39 13.22
CA GLU A 483 23.48 19.60 14.00
C GLU A 483 23.04 19.44 15.47
N ALA A 484 21.85 18.90 15.73
CA ALA A 484 21.35 18.68 17.08
C ALA A 484 22.18 17.63 17.85
N GLN A 485 22.65 16.58 17.17
CA GLN A 485 23.53 15.55 17.75
C GLN A 485 24.95 16.06 17.98
N GLY A 486 25.51 16.84 17.07
CA GLY A 486 26.82 17.48 17.22
C GLY A 486 26.88 18.43 18.42
N ALA A 487 25.84 19.27 18.57
CA ALA A 487 25.73 20.18 19.70
C ALA A 487 25.61 19.46 21.07
N SER A 488 25.01 18.28 21.09
CA SER A 488 24.89 17.44 22.31
C SER A 488 26.22 16.80 22.70
N ALA A 489 27.01 16.36 21.72
CA ALA A 489 28.32 15.77 21.96
C ALA A 489 29.34 16.81 22.48
N ASP A 490 29.31 18.02 21.96
CA ASP A 490 30.15 19.14 22.43
C ASP A 490 29.79 19.59 23.85
N ALA A 491 28.49 19.54 24.21
CA ALA A 491 28.04 19.89 25.55
C ALA A 491 28.48 18.86 26.62
N GLU A 492 28.57 17.57 26.29
CA GLU A 492 29.09 16.52 27.17
C GLU A 492 30.63 16.63 27.36
N LEU A 493 31.35 17.08 26.35
CA LEU A 493 32.82 17.29 26.43
C LEU A 493 33.21 18.52 27.24
N VAL A 494 32.35 19.55 27.32
CA VAL A 494 32.59 20.77 28.12
C VAL A 494 32.14 20.63 29.56
N GLY A 495 31.36 19.59 29.89
CA GLY A 495 30.86 19.29 31.24
C GLY A 495 31.72 18.31 32.06
N GLN A 496 32.79 17.80 31.49
CA GLN A 496 33.83 17.01 32.21
C GLN A 496 35.07 17.88 32.51
#